data_93482b9cf2945d29de5e783b5986b9f5
#
_entry.id   93482b9cf2945d29de5e783b5986b9f5
#
_cell.length_a   1.000
_cell.length_b   1.000
_cell.length_c   1.000
_cell.angle_alpha   90.00
_cell.angle_beta   90.00
_cell.angle_gamma   90.00
#
_symmetry.space_group_name_H-M   'P 1'
#
loop_
_entity.id
_entity.type
_entity.pdbx_description
1 polymer ?
#
loop_
_entity_poly.entity_id
_entity_poly.type
_entity_poly.pdbx_seq_one_letter_code
_entity_poly.pdbx_strand_id
1 'polypeptide(L)'
;MKKVVSLLLALIMAFSLVACGDKKNNDEPNNAYKTDTVPYKIGIVTGSVSQSEDDRRGAEAFQAEYGEDMVQLAIYPDNFTEETETTIQSIVNLSADPLMKAIIVNQAVPGTTEAFRKIKEARPDIICIAGESHEDLPEIGSAADLVTNNDFVSRGYLIIRTAHELGCDTFVHISFPRHMSYETMSRRVAIMKAACEEFGMKFVLETAPDPTSDVGVSGAQAYILEQVPAWVEKYGQKAAYFCTNDAHTEPLLKRLLECGGYFIEADLPSPLMGYPGALGLDLTEEAGDFEKILTKVESAIVEKGGADHFGTWAYSYGYTLSAGLALHAKNVLDGKSELLDMDDVAAALQVYSPKAAWNGAGYTNATTGVKSENVFLIYQDTYIMGDPGHFMGNADVEIPEKYFTIS
;
A
#
# COMPACT_ATOMS: atom_id res chain seq x y z
N MET A 1 5.28 -34.80 52.35
CA MET A 1 4.27 -34.02 51.63
C MET A 1 3.89 -34.63 50.26
N LYS A 2 4.06 -35.94 50.04
CA LYS A 2 3.69 -36.66 48.79
C LYS A 2 2.53 -37.66 48.93
N LYS A 3 1.85 -37.68 50.09
CA LYS A 3 0.74 -38.61 50.36
C LYS A 3 -0.62 -37.94 50.60
N VAL A 4 -0.72 -36.61 50.51
CA VAL A 4 -1.99 -35.86 50.70
C VAL A 4 -2.62 -35.44 49.38
N VAL A 5 -1.85 -35.42 48.28
CA VAL A 5 -2.36 -35.02 46.94
C VAL A 5 -3.10 -36.18 46.24
N SER A 6 -2.83 -37.44 46.58
CA SER A 6 -3.49 -38.60 45.97
C SER A 6 -4.90 -38.89 46.49
N LEU A 7 -5.30 -38.29 47.64
CA LEU A 7 -6.63 -38.54 48.21
C LEU A 7 -7.70 -37.55 47.77
N LEU A 8 -7.32 -36.41 47.20
CA LEU A 8 -8.26 -35.40 46.70
C LEU A 8 -8.72 -35.65 45.24
N LEU A 9 -7.94 -36.41 44.43
CA LEU A 9 -8.36 -36.78 43.08
C LEU A 9 -9.31 -37.99 43.03
N ALA A 10 -9.45 -38.77 44.08
CA ALA A 10 -10.35 -39.92 44.16
C ALA A 10 -11.78 -39.56 44.59
N LEU A 11 -12.03 -38.33 45.09
CA LEU A 11 -13.34 -37.91 45.59
C LEU A 11 -14.19 -37.16 44.56
N ILE A 12 -13.66 -36.85 43.41
CA ILE A 12 -14.39 -36.14 42.32
C ILE A 12 -15.02 -37.10 41.31
N MET A 13 -14.69 -38.38 41.33
CA MET A 13 -15.24 -39.39 40.41
C MET A 13 -16.41 -40.22 40.95
N ALA A 14 -16.95 -39.89 42.14
CA ALA A 14 -17.98 -40.72 42.78
C ALA A 14 -19.38 -40.07 42.85
N PHE A 15 -19.66 -38.97 42.18
CA PHE A 15 -20.96 -38.29 42.24
C PHE A 15 -21.70 -38.16 40.92
N SER A 16 -21.49 -39.05 39.96
CA SER A 16 -22.21 -38.97 38.65
C SER A 16 -22.95 -40.26 38.26
N LEU A 17 -23.54 -40.96 39.24
CA LEU A 17 -24.44 -42.07 38.96
C LEU A 17 -25.54 -42.12 40.02
N VAL A 18 -26.62 -41.35 39.90
CA VAL A 18 -28.02 -41.70 40.29
C VAL A 18 -28.93 -40.52 39.90
N ALA A 19 -29.70 -40.68 38.86
CA ALA A 19 -31.10 -40.28 38.74
C ALA A 19 -31.64 -40.68 37.36
N CYS A 20 -32.10 -41.89 37.22
CA CYS A 20 -33.14 -42.23 36.25
C CYS A 20 -34.50 -41.84 36.83
N GLY A 21 -35.30 -41.13 36.06
CA GLY A 21 -36.68 -40.81 36.39
C GLY A 21 -37.37 -40.15 35.21
N ASP A 22 -38.17 -40.93 34.48
CA ASP A 22 -38.96 -40.53 33.33
C ASP A 22 -39.74 -39.24 33.45
N LYS A 23 -39.66 -38.37 32.45
CA LYS A 23 -40.85 -37.70 31.82
C LYS A 23 -40.49 -37.16 30.46
N LYS A 24 -41.25 -37.63 29.47
CA LYS A 24 -41.31 -37.12 28.08
C LYS A 24 -41.60 -35.62 28.06
N ASN A 25 -40.73 -34.84 27.43
CA ASN A 25 -41.13 -33.68 26.61
C ASN A 25 -40.10 -33.55 25.52
N ASN A 26 -40.61 -33.62 24.29
CA ASN A 26 -39.88 -33.29 23.06
C ASN A 26 -39.55 -31.79 23.07
N ASP A 27 -38.30 -31.47 23.21
CA ASP A 27 -37.65 -30.25 22.66
C ASP A 27 -36.17 -30.55 22.67
N GLU A 28 -35.68 -31.24 21.64
CA GLU A 28 -34.24 -31.23 21.37
C GLU A 28 -33.87 -29.82 20.94
N PRO A 29 -32.91 -29.15 21.64
CA PRO A 29 -32.20 -28.05 21.00
C PRO A 29 -31.36 -28.72 19.91
N ASN A 30 -31.79 -28.53 18.67
CA ASN A 30 -31.02 -28.83 17.48
C ASN A 30 -29.76 -27.98 17.48
N ASN A 31 -28.77 -28.39 18.26
CA ASN A 31 -27.41 -27.86 18.23
C ASN A 31 -26.71 -28.57 17.04
N ALA A 32 -27.28 -28.40 15.85
CA ALA A 32 -26.54 -28.53 14.64
C ALA A 32 -25.48 -27.41 14.73
N TYR A 33 -24.25 -27.77 15.07
CA TYR A 33 -23.10 -26.99 14.64
C TYR A 33 -23.26 -26.83 13.11
N LYS A 34 -23.83 -25.70 12.69
CA LYS A 34 -23.62 -25.19 11.35
C LYS A 34 -22.13 -24.95 11.29
N THR A 35 -21.38 -25.88 10.79
CA THR A 35 -20.15 -25.57 10.10
C THR A 35 -20.64 -24.78 8.89
N ASP A 36 -20.73 -23.46 9.04
CA ASP A 36 -20.85 -22.56 7.91
C ASP A 36 -19.53 -22.72 7.13
N THR A 37 -19.52 -23.73 6.24
CA THR A 37 -18.40 -23.95 5.34
C THR A 37 -18.37 -22.73 4.44
N VAL A 38 -17.29 -21.95 4.55
CA VAL A 38 -17.09 -20.82 3.64
C VAL A 38 -17.18 -21.31 2.20
N PRO A 39 -17.86 -20.59 1.31
CA PRO A 39 -18.08 -21.04 -0.06
C PRO A 39 -16.79 -21.02 -0.89
N TYR A 40 -15.81 -20.21 -0.51
CA TYR A 40 -14.50 -20.06 -1.15
C TYR A 40 -13.49 -19.45 -0.17
N LYS A 41 -12.22 -19.44 -0.57
CA LYS A 41 -11.14 -18.78 0.16
C LYS A 41 -10.42 -17.76 -0.71
N ILE A 42 -9.84 -16.77 -0.03
CA ILE A 42 -9.02 -15.71 -0.61
C ILE A 42 -7.64 -15.76 0.05
N GLY A 43 -6.60 -15.82 -0.76
CA GLY A 43 -5.21 -15.74 -0.31
C GLY A 43 -4.67 -14.32 -0.46
N ILE A 44 -3.97 -13.81 0.55
CA ILE A 44 -3.27 -12.52 0.47
C ILE A 44 -1.81 -12.74 0.83
N VAL A 45 -0.92 -12.32 -0.06
CA VAL A 45 0.54 -12.43 0.09
C VAL A 45 1.12 -11.03 0.17
N THR A 46 1.88 -10.77 1.21
CA THR A 46 2.55 -9.48 1.43
C THR A 46 4.00 -9.70 1.88
N GLY A 47 4.77 -8.64 2.03
CA GLY A 47 6.01 -8.68 2.78
C GLY A 47 5.76 -8.93 4.28
N SER A 48 6.85 -9.07 5.03
CA SER A 48 6.80 -9.12 6.48
C SER A 48 6.51 -7.73 7.08
N VAL A 49 6.15 -7.67 8.35
CA VAL A 49 5.97 -6.40 9.08
C VAL A 49 7.26 -5.55 9.06
N SER A 50 8.43 -6.16 9.00
CA SER A 50 9.71 -5.44 8.96
C SER A 50 9.98 -4.73 7.63
N GLN A 51 9.37 -5.20 6.53
CA GLN A 51 9.60 -4.67 5.18
C GLN A 51 8.39 -3.92 4.62
N SER A 52 7.17 -4.36 4.96
CA SER A 52 5.92 -3.86 4.38
C SER A 52 4.82 -3.87 5.44
N GLU A 53 5.02 -3.13 6.54
CA GLU A 53 4.10 -3.16 7.68
C GLU A 53 2.68 -2.79 7.27
N ASP A 54 2.49 -1.71 6.53
CA ASP A 54 1.17 -1.23 6.10
C ASP A 54 0.44 -2.29 5.26
N ASP A 55 1.13 -2.90 4.28
CA ASP A 55 0.56 -3.97 3.43
C ASP A 55 0.11 -5.16 4.29
N ARG A 56 0.97 -5.58 5.22
CA ARG A 56 0.69 -6.69 6.12
C ARG A 56 -0.49 -6.39 7.04
N ARG A 57 -0.55 -5.18 7.61
CA ARG A 57 -1.66 -4.76 8.49
C ARG A 57 -2.99 -4.67 7.74
N GLY A 58 -2.99 -4.23 6.48
CA GLY A 58 -4.17 -4.25 5.62
C GLY A 58 -4.70 -5.68 5.39
N ALA A 59 -3.80 -6.61 5.10
CA ALA A 59 -4.15 -8.03 4.95
C ALA A 59 -4.70 -8.64 6.25
N GLU A 60 -4.09 -8.34 7.39
CA GLU A 60 -4.55 -8.78 8.72
C GLU A 60 -5.91 -8.17 9.08
N ALA A 61 -6.17 -6.90 8.73
CA ALA A 61 -7.47 -6.26 8.95
C ALA A 61 -8.58 -6.95 8.16
N PHE A 62 -8.33 -7.26 6.88
CA PHE A 62 -9.27 -8.01 6.06
C PHE A 62 -9.51 -9.42 6.62
N GLN A 63 -8.47 -10.11 7.07
CA GLN A 63 -8.63 -11.42 7.72
C GLN A 63 -9.42 -11.34 9.03
N ALA A 64 -9.19 -10.30 9.83
CA ALA A 64 -9.94 -10.09 11.08
C ALA A 64 -11.44 -9.84 10.83
N GLU A 65 -11.78 -9.17 9.72
CA GLU A 65 -13.17 -8.89 9.32
C GLU A 65 -13.89 -10.13 8.80
N TYR A 66 -13.24 -10.94 7.93
CA TYR A 66 -13.87 -12.05 7.22
C TYR A 66 -13.53 -13.45 7.79
N GLY A 67 -12.60 -13.54 8.72
CA GLY A 67 -12.21 -14.75 9.42
C GLY A 67 -11.12 -15.57 8.72
N GLU A 68 -10.33 -16.31 9.53
CA GLU A 68 -9.24 -17.17 9.07
C GLU A 68 -9.71 -18.36 8.22
N ASP A 69 -10.98 -18.76 8.36
CA ASP A 69 -11.58 -19.81 7.53
C ASP A 69 -11.73 -19.38 6.07
N MET A 70 -11.97 -18.09 5.82
CA MET A 70 -12.11 -17.51 4.48
C MET A 70 -10.78 -16.95 3.97
N VAL A 71 -9.95 -16.33 4.81
CA VAL A 71 -8.78 -15.58 4.40
C VAL A 71 -7.51 -16.27 4.85
N GLN A 72 -6.65 -16.62 3.89
CA GLN A 72 -5.33 -17.19 4.15
C GLN A 72 -4.23 -16.16 3.88
N LEU A 73 -3.38 -15.91 4.87
CA LEU A 73 -2.26 -14.99 4.73
C LEU A 73 -0.96 -15.74 4.51
N ALA A 74 -0.15 -15.25 3.58
CA ALA A 74 1.21 -15.69 3.37
C ALA A 74 2.16 -14.49 3.29
N ILE A 75 3.46 -14.74 3.41
CA ILE A 75 4.52 -13.75 3.23
C ILE A 75 5.54 -14.25 2.22
N TYR A 76 6.11 -13.33 1.44
CA TYR A 76 7.30 -13.58 0.67
C TYR A 76 8.55 -13.21 1.51
N PRO A 77 9.75 -13.75 1.18
CA PRO A 77 10.98 -13.45 1.93
C PRO A 77 11.36 -11.97 1.89
N ASP A 78 11.96 -11.46 2.96
CA ASP A 78 12.49 -10.08 2.99
C ASP A 78 13.57 -9.84 1.93
N ASN A 79 14.37 -10.88 1.62
CA ASN A 79 15.37 -10.85 0.56
C ASN A 79 14.85 -11.46 -0.76
N PHE A 80 13.65 -11.04 -1.18
CA PHE A 80 12.94 -11.58 -2.35
C PHE A 80 13.74 -11.51 -3.66
N THR A 81 14.66 -10.57 -3.81
CA THR A 81 15.51 -10.46 -5.01
C THR A 81 16.47 -11.65 -5.18
N GLU A 82 16.92 -12.24 -4.08
CA GLU A 82 17.78 -13.41 -4.07
C GLU A 82 17.00 -14.71 -3.83
N GLU A 83 15.81 -14.62 -3.24
CA GLU A 83 14.95 -15.74 -2.86
C GLU A 83 13.68 -15.85 -3.72
N THR A 84 13.80 -15.53 -5.02
CA THR A 84 12.66 -15.53 -5.97
C THR A 84 11.91 -16.87 -5.99
N GLU A 85 12.60 -18.02 -5.93
CA GLU A 85 11.92 -19.32 -5.93
C GLU A 85 11.08 -19.53 -4.65
N THR A 86 11.55 -19.03 -3.49
CA THR A 86 10.77 -19.07 -2.24
C THR A 86 9.51 -18.19 -2.36
N THR A 87 9.63 -17.03 -3.00
CA THR A 87 8.48 -16.16 -3.33
C THR A 87 7.47 -16.91 -4.19
N ILE A 88 7.89 -17.53 -5.28
CA ILE A 88 7.04 -18.33 -6.16
C ILE A 88 6.31 -19.43 -5.37
N GLN A 89 7.03 -20.19 -4.55
CA GLN A 89 6.43 -21.27 -3.76
C GLN A 89 5.41 -20.74 -2.73
N SER A 90 5.70 -19.63 -2.07
CA SER A 90 4.79 -19.01 -1.10
C SER A 90 3.43 -18.66 -1.73
N ILE A 91 3.45 -18.15 -2.95
CA ILE A 91 2.24 -17.79 -3.71
C ILE A 91 1.53 -19.05 -4.22
N VAL A 92 2.25 -19.95 -4.89
CA VAL A 92 1.68 -21.17 -5.50
C VAL A 92 1.06 -22.10 -4.46
N ASN A 93 1.66 -22.22 -3.27
CA ASN A 93 1.15 -23.10 -2.21
C ASN A 93 -0.30 -22.77 -1.79
N LEU A 94 -0.73 -21.50 -1.87
CA LEU A 94 -2.11 -21.11 -1.60
C LEU A 94 -3.11 -21.78 -2.55
N SER A 95 -2.72 -21.99 -3.80
CA SER A 95 -3.58 -22.60 -4.81
C SER A 95 -3.88 -24.10 -4.58
N ALA A 96 -3.15 -24.75 -3.67
CA ALA A 96 -3.36 -26.15 -3.31
C ALA A 96 -4.68 -26.38 -2.55
N ASP A 97 -5.22 -25.36 -1.89
CA ASP A 97 -6.52 -25.45 -1.23
C ASP A 97 -7.64 -25.48 -2.30
N PRO A 98 -8.50 -26.52 -2.30
CA PRO A 98 -9.59 -26.65 -3.30
C PRO A 98 -10.59 -25.49 -3.26
N LEU A 99 -10.75 -24.83 -2.12
CA LEU A 99 -11.64 -23.69 -1.93
C LEU A 99 -11.03 -22.37 -2.36
N MET A 100 -9.72 -22.30 -2.64
CA MET A 100 -9.06 -21.07 -3.08
C MET A 100 -9.64 -20.60 -4.42
N LYS A 101 -10.10 -19.33 -4.47
CA LYS A 101 -10.70 -18.70 -5.65
C LYS A 101 -10.11 -17.37 -6.02
N ALA A 102 -9.37 -16.73 -5.13
CA ALA A 102 -8.61 -15.52 -5.45
C ALA A 102 -7.28 -15.51 -4.69
N ILE A 103 -6.23 -15.01 -5.32
CA ILE A 103 -4.92 -14.78 -4.71
C ILE A 103 -4.48 -13.37 -5.07
N ILE A 104 -4.25 -12.56 -4.04
CA ILE A 104 -3.76 -11.20 -4.14
C ILE A 104 -2.30 -11.18 -3.67
N VAL A 105 -1.40 -10.59 -4.45
CA VAL A 105 -0.01 -10.36 -4.07
C VAL A 105 0.24 -8.86 -4.02
N ASN A 106 0.53 -8.33 -2.86
CA ASN A 106 0.85 -6.93 -2.63
C ASN A 106 2.12 -6.81 -1.77
N GLN A 107 3.09 -6.11 -2.11
CA GLN A 107 3.62 -5.62 -3.38
C GLN A 107 4.00 -6.83 -4.25
N ALA A 108 3.66 -6.82 -5.53
CA ALA A 108 3.95 -7.93 -6.41
C ALA A 108 5.44 -7.93 -6.82
N VAL A 109 6.28 -8.54 -5.93
CA VAL A 109 7.73 -8.61 -6.06
C VAL A 109 8.17 -9.63 -7.12
N PRO A 110 9.45 -9.63 -7.57
CA PRO A 110 9.98 -10.58 -8.53
C PRO A 110 9.65 -12.04 -8.20
N GLY A 111 9.14 -12.76 -9.20
CA GLY A 111 8.61 -14.12 -9.09
C GLY A 111 7.09 -14.21 -9.10
N THR A 112 6.37 -13.10 -8.90
CA THR A 112 4.90 -13.09 -8.90
C THR A 112 4.32 -13.49 -10.24
N THR A 113 4.84 -12.97 -11.36
CA THR A 113 4.42 -13.34 -12.71
C THR A 113 4.54 -14.84 -12.96
N GLU A 114 5.68 -15.44 -12.61
CA GLU A 114 5.87 -16.88 -12.77
C GLU A 114 4.96 -17.71 -11.86
N ALA A 115 4.73 -17.24 -10.62
CA ALA A 115 3.78 -17.89 -9.72
C ALA A 115 2.35 -17.89 -10.30
N PHE A 116 1.90 -16.77 -10.84
CA PHE A 116 0.58 -16.67 -11.48
C PHE A 116 0.47 -17.55 -12.72
N ARG A 117 1.50 -17.64 -13.56
CA ARG A 117 1.53 -18.56 -14.70
C ARG A 117 1.35 -20.02 -14.24
N LYS A 118 2.11 -20.46 -13.21
CA LYS A 118 1.97 -21.81 -12.64
C LYS A 118 0.58 -22.07 -12.07
N ILE A 119 0.00 -21.08 -11.38
CA ILE A 119 -1.37 -21.18 -10.87
C ILE A 119 -2.36 -21.32 -12.01
N LYS A 120 -2.28 -20.47 -13.03
CA LYS A 120 -3.21 -20.48 -14.18
C LYS A 120 -3.13 -21.76 -14.99
N GLU A 121 -1.96 -22.39 -15.10
CA GLU A 121 -1.83 -23.71 -15.74
C GLU A 121 -2.57 -24.81 -14.98
N ALA A 122 -2.52 -24.80 -13.64
CA ALA A 122 -3.11 -25.85 -12.80
C ALA A 122 -4.54 -25.53 -12.38
N ARG A 123 -4.83 -24.27 -12.09
CA ARG A 123 -6.07 -23.75 -11.52
C ARG A 123 -6.52 -22.45 -12.22
N PRO A 124 -6.97 -22.52 -13.49
CA PRO A 124 -7.39 -21.34 -14.25
C PRO A 124 -8.62 -20.65 -13.64
N ASP A 125 -9.29 -21.30 -12.70
CA ASP A 125 -10.45 -20.80 -11.96
C ASP A 125 -10.11 -19.83 -10.82
N ILE A 126 -8.82 -19.70 -10.47
CA ILE A 126 -8.36 -18.76 -9.42
C ILE A 126 -8.12 -17.38 -10.02
N ILE A 127 -8.75 -16.36 -9.46
CA ILE A 127 -8.48 -14.96 -9.79
C ILE A 127 -7.11 -14.57 -9.21
N CYS A 128 -6.19 -14.10 -10.05
CA CYS A 128 -4.85 -13.65 -9.66
C CYS A 128 -4.78 -12.12 -9.77
N ILE A 129 -4.57 -11.43 -8.65
CA ILE A 129 -4.48 -9.97 -8.59
C ILE A 129 -3.10 -9.55 -8.09
N ALA A 130 -2.45 -8.65 -8.82
CA ALA A 130 -1.20 -8.01 -8.42
C ALA A 130 -1.44 -6.56 -8.01
N GLY A 131 -1.04 -6.20 -6.80
CA GLY A 131 -1.00 -4.81 -6.33
C GLY A 131 0.43 -4.31 -6.27
N GLU A 132 0.69 -3.07 -6.69
CA GLU A 132 2.00 -2.39 -6.70
C GLU A 132 3.13 -3.29 -7.20
N SER A 133 3.11 -3.59 -8.50
CA SER A 133 4.08 -4.51 -9.11
C SER A 133 5.48 -3.91 -9.18
N HIS A 134 6.47 -4.70 -8.77
CA HIS A 134 7.89 -4.46 -9.01
C HIS A 134 8.39 -5.10 -10.31
N GLU A 135 7.54 -5.88 -10.99
CA GLU A 135 7.82 -6.48 -12.29
C GLU A 135 7.25 -5.58 -13.41
N ASP A 136 7.70 -5.81 -14.64
CA ASP A 136 7.24 -5.05 -15.82
C ASP A 136 5.72 -5.18 -16.00
N LEU A 137 5.00 -4.06 -16.10
CA LEU A 137 3.53 -4.04 -16.13
C LEU A 137 2.93 -4.85 -17.28
N PRO A 138 3.41 -4.77 -18.53
CA PRO A 138 2.99 -5.67 -19.59
C PRO A 138 3.23 -7.15 -19.28
N GLU A 139 4.34 -7.49 -18.64
CA GLU A 139 4.70 -8.87 -18.34
C GLU A 139 3.79 -9.47 -17.27
N ILE A 140 3.65 -8.80 -16.11
CA ILE A 140 2.75 -9.28 -15.05
C ILE A 140 1.28 -9.25 -15.49
N GLY A 141 0.88 -8.25 -16.29
CA GLY A 141 -0.45 -8.18 -16.91
C GLY A 141 -0.77 -9.36 -17.81
N SER A 142 0.25 -10.02 -18.38
CA SER A 142 0.06 -11.25 -19.18
C SER A 142 -0.28 -12.49 -18.35
N ALA A 143 -0.05 -12.45 -17.03
CA ALA A 143 -0.24 -13.57 -16.12
C ALA A 143 -1.33 -13.33 -15.07
N ALA A 144 -1.57 -12.08 -14.68
CA ALA A 144 -2.61 -11.69 -13.74
C ALA A 144 -3.95 -11.45 -14.43
N ASP A 145 -5.05 -11.59 -13.68
CA ASP A 145 -6.37 -11.18 -14.16
C ASP A 145 -6.60 -9.69 -13.94
N LEU A 146 -6.01 -9.11 -12.89
CA LEU A 146 -6.01 -7.67 -12.61
C LEU A 146 -4.65 -7.27 -12.05
N VAL A 147 -4.12 -6.16 -12.51
CA VAL A 147 -2.95 -5.47 -11.94
C VAL A 147 -3.37 -4.06 -11.55
N THR A 148 -3.03 -3.63 -10.34
CA THR A 148 -3.15 -2.23 -9.94
C THR A 148 -1.76 -1.70 -9.57
N ASN A 149 -1.43 -0.50 -10.02
CA ASN A 149 -0.18 0.16 -9.66
C ASN A 149 -0.45 1.61 -9.34
N ASN A 150 0.47 2.20 -8.58
CA ASN A 150 0.46 3.62 -8.34
C ASN A 150 0.50 4.40 -9.66
N ASP A 151 -0.40 5.36 -9.85
CA ASP A 151 -0.46 6.15 -11.09
C ASP A 151 0.69 7.16 -11.17
N PHE A 152 1.82 6.69 -11.64
CA PHE A 152 2.99 7.52 -11.87
C PHE A 152 2.80 8.57 -12.99
N VAL A 153 1.83 8.39 -13.89
CA VAL A 153 1.52 9.35 -14.96
C VAL A 153 0.73 10.53 -14.41
N SER A 154 -0.46 10.26 -13.85
CA SER A 154 -1.31 11.30 -13.28
C SER A 154 -0.61 12.02 -12.13
N ARG A 155 0.03 11.29 -11.21
CA ARG A 155 0.79 11.88 -10.10
C ARG A 155 1.99 12.71 -10.57
N GLY A 156 2.64 12.32 -11.66
CA GLY A 156 3.70 13.14 -12.26
C GLY A 156 3.24 14.56 -12.58
N TYR A 157 2.00 14.72 -13.04
CA TYR A 157 1.37 16.02 -13.28
C TYR A 157 0.81 16.64 -11.97
N LEU A 158 0.03 15.87 -11.20
CA LEU A 158 -0.72 16.36 -10.03
C LEU A 158 0.17 16.85 -8.89
N ILE A 159 1.30 16.20 -8.63
CA ILE A 159 2.28 16.66 -7.64
C ILE A 159 2.82 18.05 -8.00
N ILE A 160 3.13 18.29 -9.28
CA ILE A 160 3.62 19.59 -9.75
C ILE A 160 2.51 20.64 -9.71
N ARG A 161 1.28 20.28 -10.15
CA ARG A 161 0.10 21.14 -10.03
C ARG A 161 -0.12 21.57 -8.59
N THR A 162 -0.13 20.63 -7.66
CA THR A 162 -0.28 20.92 -6.22
C THR A 162 0.83 21.83 -5.70
N ALA A 163 2.09 21.55 -6.03
CA ALA A 163 3.20 22.42 -5.65
C ALA A 163 3.03 23.85 -6.18
N HIS A 164 2.59 23.99 -7.45
CA HIS A 164 2.32 25.30 -8.04
C HIS A 164 1.17 26.04 -7.32
N GLU A 165 0.06 25.35 -7.00
CA GLU A 165 -1.08 25.93 -6.30
C GLU A 165 -0.73 26.37 -4.87
N LEU A 166 0.20 25.68 -4.21
CA LEU A 166 0.77 26.11 -2.92
C LEU A 166 1.80 27.25 -3.05
N GLY A 167 2.05 27.72 -4.28
CA GLY A 167 2.93 28.87 -4.55
C GLY A 167 4.41 28.53 -4.67
N CYS A 168 4.77 27.28 -4.91
CA CYS A 168 6.13 26.88 -5.21
C CYS A 168 6.55 27.37 -6.61
N ASP A 169 7.82 27.73 -6.76
CA ASP A 169 8.44 28.16 -8.01
C ASP A 169 9.54 27.21 -8.51
N THR A 170 9.94 26.28 -7.67
CA THR A 170 10.96 25.28 -7.94
C THR A 170 10.51 23.91 -7.46
N PHE A 171 10.81 22.87 -8.25
CA PHE A 171 10.59 21.47 -7.88
C PHE A 171 11.91 20.71 -7.91
N VAL A 172 12.30 20.10 -6.79
CA VAL A 172 13.53 19.35 -6.61
C VAL A 172 13.22 17.88 -6.51
N HIS A 173 13.59 17.13 -7.54
CA HIS A 173 13.43 15.68 -7.61
C HIS A 173 14.75 15.01 -7.18
N ILE A 174 14.69 14.17 -6.16
CA ILE A 174 15.83 13.47 -5.56
C ILE A 174 15.74 11.99 -5.90
N SER A 175 16.77 11.45 -6.54
CA SER A 175 16.78 10.03 -6.95
C SER A 175 18.21 9.50 -7.12
N PHE A 176 18.34 8.31 -7.68
CA PHE A 176 19.62 7.65 -7.96
C PHE A 176 19.52 6.76 -9.22
N PRO A 177 20.66 6.37 -9.84
CA PRO A 177 20.68 5.73 -11.17
C PRO A 177 19.82 4.48 -11.29
N ARG A 178 19.76 3.61 -10.27
CA ARG A 178 18.96 2.39 -10.32
C ARG A 178 17.47 2.71 -10.45
N HIS A 179 16.93 3.63 -9.64
CA HIS A 179 15.52 4.04 -9.75
C HIS A 179 15.25 4.71 -11.11
N MET A 180 16.19 5.52 -11.60
CA MET A 180 16.03 6.17 -12.91
C MET A 180 16.15 5.20 -14.10
N SER A 181 16.54 3.94 -13.89
CA SER A 181 16.51 2.90 -14.92
C SER A 181 15.14 2.22 -15.09
N TYR A 182 14.22 2.40 -14.13
CA TYR A 182 12.86 1.88 -14.23
C TYR A 182 12.01 2.80 -15.13
N GLU A 183 11.27 2.20 -16.07
CA GLU A 183 10.39 2.95 -17.00
C GLU A 183 9.42 3.85 -16.25
N THR A 184 8.73 3.32 -15.24
CA THR A 184 7.75 4.06 -14.44
C THR A 184 8.34 5.30 -13.76
N MET A 185 9.56 5.19 -13.22
CA MET A 185 10.24 6.28 -12.54
C MET A 185 10.77 7.33 -13.53
N SER A 186 11.44 6.91 -14.60
CA SER A 186 11.97 7.83 -15.62
C SER A 186 10.86 8.57 -16.37
N ARG A 187 9.76 7.88 -16.66
CA ARG A 187 8.57 8.46 -17.27
C ARG A 187 7.93 9.51 -16.38
N ARG A 188 7.74 9.23 -15.08
CA ARG A 188 7.25 10.21 -14.10
C ARG A 188 8.13 11.47 -14.06
N VAL A 189 9.45 11.33 -14.07
CA VAL A 189 10.37 12.47 -14.12
C VAL A 189 10.16 13.30 -15.39
N ALA A 190 10.01 12.66 -16.54
CA ALA A 190 9.75 13.37 -17.80
C ALA A 190 8.43 14.15 -17.74
N ILE A 191 7.38 13.56 -17.17
CA ILE A 191 6.08 14.20 -16.95
C ILE A 191 6.22 15.38 -15.96
N MET A 192 6.87 15.19 -14.81
CA MET A 192 7.11 16.25 -13.82
C MET A 192 7.85 17.43 -14.44
N LYS A 193 8.85 17.16 -15.27
CA LYS A 193 9.61 18.20 -15.98
C LYS A 193 8.72 18.97 -16.95
N ALA A 194 7.90 18.28 -17.75
CA ALA A 194 6.97 18.90 -18.68
C ALA A 194 5.89 19.73 -17.96
N ALA A 195 5.39 19.25 -16.81
CA ALA A 195 4.44 19.97 -15.98
C ALA A 195 5.09 21.23 -15.37
N CYS A 196 6.32 21.16 -14.88
CA CYS A 196 7.05 22.34 -14.41
C CYS A 196 7.20 23.40 -15.52
N GLU A 197 7.51 23.00 -16.74
CA GLU A 197 7.57 23.92 -17.89
C GLU A 197 6.21 24.60 -18.15
N GLU A 198 5.11 23.84 -18.07
CA GLU A 198 3.75 24.36 -18.27
C GLU A 198 3.36 25.37 -17.17
N PHE A 199 3.68 25.09 -15.91
CA PHE A 199 3.38 25.95 -14.78
C PHE A 199 4.43 27.06 -14.55
N GLY A 200 5.47 27.13 -15.38
CA GLY A 200 6.54 28.13 -15.23
C GLY A 200 7.43 27.91 -14.00
N MET A 201 7.49 26.70 -13.49
CA MET A 201 8.34 26.30 -12.38
C MET A 201 9.70 25.79 -12.86
N LYS A 202 10.71 25.98 -12.01
CA LYS A 202 12.04 25.40 -12.25
C LYS A 202 12.05 23.93 -11.83
N PHE A 203 12.44 23.02 -12.73
CA PHE A 203 12.69 21.62 -12.42
C PHE A 203 14.19 21.37 -12.14
N VAL A 204 14.49 20.64 -11.04
CA VAL A 204 15.85 20.31 -10.62
C VAL A 204 15.95 18.82 -10.33
N LEU A 205 17.01 18.19 -10.82
CA LEU A 205 17.39 16.82 -10.43
C LEU A 205 18.56 16.89 -9.44
N GLU A 206 18.39 16.28 -8.27
CA GLU A 206 19.47 16.02 -7.33
C GLU A 206 19.68 14.52 -7.18
N THR A 207 20.93 14.12 -7.01
CA THR A 207 21.29 12.70 -6.85
C THR A 207 21.60 12.43 -5.39
N ALA A 208 21.00 11.35 -4.85
CA ALA A 208 21.29 10.83 -3.53
C ALA A 208 21.89 9.42 -3.64
N PRO A 209 22.57 8.89 -2.61
CA PRO A 209 23.04 7.51 -2.61
C PRO A 209 21.89 6.52 -2.65
N ASP A 210 22.07 5.41 -3.39
CA ASP A 210 21.16 4.27 -3.35
C ASP A 210 21.27 3.57 -1.99
N PRO A 211 20.17 3.42 -1.22
CA PRO A 211 20.19 2.74 0.08
C PRO A 211 20.59 1.25 0.02
N THR A 212 20.55 0.64 -1.18
CA THR A 212 21.00 -0.75 -1.38
C THR A 212 22.46 -0.86 -1.79
N SER A 213 23.16 0.28 -1.95
CA SER A 213 24.61 0.32 -2.23
C SER A 213 25.45 0.11 -0.97
N ASP A 214 26.77 0.13 -1.12
CA ASP A 214 27.73 -0.06 -0.02
C ASP A 214 27.56 0.92 1.16
N VAL A 215 26.98 2.10 0.92
CA VAL A 215 26.73 3.07 2.00
C VAL A 215 25.54 2.66 2.88
N GLY A 216 24.66 1.79 2.38
CA GLY A 216 23.48 1.30 3.07
C GLY A 216 22.46 2.39 3.37
N VAL A 217 21.35 1.98 4.02
CA VAL A 217 20.28 2.89 4.44
C VAL A 217 20.80 4.03 5.31
N SER A 218 21.63 3.74 6.32
CA SER A 218 22.16 4.75 7.25
C SER A 218 23.01 5.82 6.54
N GLY A 219 23.83 5.42 5.56
CA GLY A 219 24.64 6.38 4.79
C GLY A 219 23.79 7.23 3.85
N ALA A 220 22.78 6.65 3.24
CA ALA A 220 21.83 7.38 2.41
C ALA A 220 21.02 8.40 3.23
N GLN A 221 20.55 8.04 4.42
CA GLN A 221 19.84 8.94 5.34
C GLN A 221 20.75 10.09 5.83
N ALA A 222 21.98 9.77 6.22
CA ALA A 222 22.96 10.78 6.65
C ALA A 222 23.23 11.82 5.54
N TYR A 223 23.34 11.36 4.28
CA TYR A 223 23.52 12.23 3.12
C TYR A 223 22.36 13.22 2.97
N ILE A 224 21.11 12.75 3.05
CA ILE A 224 19.92 13.61 2.95
C ILE A 224 19.91 14.65 4.09
N LEU A 225 20.17 14.22 5.34
CA LEU A 225 20.25 15.13 6.49
C LEU A 225 21.30 16.24 6.30
N GLU A 226 22.42 15.94 5.62
CA GLU A 226 23.48 16.90 5.35
C GLU A 226 23.14 17.83 4.18
N GLN A 227 22.55 17.31 3.10
CA GLN A 227 22.36 18.07 1.86
C GLN A 227 21.14 18.99 1.88
N VAL A 228 20.05 18.63 2.55
CA VAL A 228 18.80 19.41 2.49
C VAL A 228 18.96 20.87 2.90
N PRO A 229 19.71 21.23 3.96
CA PRO A 229 19.94 22.65 4.31
C PRO A 229 20.60 23.44 3.17
N ALA A 230 21.59 22.85 2.50
CA ALA A 230 22.28 23.48 1.36
C ALA A 230 21.34 23.58 0.13
N TRP A 231 20.48 22.59 -0.08
CA TRP A 231 19.48 22.65 -1.16
C TRP A 231 18.44 23.75 -0.88
N VAL A 232 17.94 23.88 0.35
CA VAL A 232 16.99 24.95 0.72
C VAL A 232 17.63 26.32 0.57
N GLU A 233 18.90 26.49 0.97
CA GLU A 233 19.64 27.74 0.73
C GLU A 233 19.78 28.05 -0.78
N LYS A 234 20.08 27.03 -1.60
CA LYS A 234 20.31 27.15 -3.04
C LYS A 234 19.05 27.39 -3.85
N TYR A 235 17.94 26.73 -3.50
CA TYR A 235 16.70 26.72 -4.27
C TYR A 235 15.60 27.60 -3.69
N GLY A 236 15.75 28.05 -2.45
CA GLY A 236 14.83 28.96 -1.78
C GLY A 236 13.70 28.24 -1.03
N GLN A 237 12.98 29.02 -0.23
CA GLN A 237 11.90 28.56 0.63
C GLN A 237 10.63 28.09 -0.12
N LYS A 238 10.51 28.48 -1.40
CA LYS A 238 9.40 28.09 -2.27
C LYS A 238 9.72 26.86 -3.14
N ALA A 239 10.71 26.08 -2.76
CA ALA A 239 11.02 24.83 -3.42
C ALA A 239 10.21 23.69 -2.80
N ALA A 240 9.56 22.89 -3.66
CA ALA A 240 8.96 21.61 -3.30
C ALA A 240 9.96 20.48 -3.55
N TYR A 241 10.00 19.50 -2.66
CA TYR A 241 10.94 18.38 -2.72
C TYR A 241 10.20 17.06 -2.83
N PHE A 242 10.76 16.15 -3.61
CA PHE A 242 10.27 14.79 -3.78
C PHE A 242 11.45 13.82 -3.85
N CYS A 243 11.36 12.69 -3.17
CA CYS A 243 12.35 11.62 -3.25
C CYS A 243 11.72 10.29 -3.67
N THR A 244 12.46 9.51 -4.46
CA THR A 244 11.96 8.26 -5.05
C THR A 244 12.21 7.03 -4.18
N ASN A 245 12.67 7.20 -2.93
CA ASN A 245 12.93 6.08 -2.04
C ASN A 245 12.52 6.40 -0.61
N ASP A 246 11.84 5.46 0.03
CA ASP A 246 11.28 5.61 1.38
C ASP A 246 12.35 5.87 2.44
N ALA A 247 13.55 5.29 2.30
CA ALA A 247 14.65 5.57 3.23
C ALA A 247 15.11 7.04 3.24
N HIS A 248 14.85 7.78 2.16
CA HIS A 248 15.15 9.21 2.08
C HIS A 248 14.03 10.10 2.67
N THR A 249 12.81 9.57 2.83
CA THR A 249 11.63 10.38 3.17
C THR A 249 11.73 10.96 4.58
N GLU A 250 12.00 10.15 5.59
CA GLU A 250 12.11 10.62 6.98
C GLU A 250 13.16 11.73 7.16
N PRO A 251 14.44 11.55 6.73
CA PRO A 251 15.43 12.60 6.88
C PRO A 251 15.13 13.85 6.05
N LEU A 252 14.48 13.71 4.88
CA LEU A 252 14.02 14.84 4.08
C LEU A 252 12.96 15.65 4.82
N LEU A 253 11.89 15.01 5.29
CA LEU A 253 10.82 15.64 6.07
C LEU A 253 11.38 16.38 7.31
N LYS A 254 12.24 15.71 8.06
CA LYS A 254 12.87 16.28 9.25
C LYS A 254 13.60 17.59 8.94
N ARG A 255 14.41 17.60 7.87
CA ARG A 255 15.18 18.80 7.51
C ARG A 255 14.33 19.89 6.89
N LEU A 256 13.32 19.56 6.08
CA LEU A 256 12.40 20.56 5.55
C LEU A 256 11.61 21.25 6.67
N LEU A 257 11.21 20.54 7.72
CA LEU A 257 10.60 21.14 8.93
C LEU A 257 11.53 22.12 9.65
N GLU A 258 12.84 21.85 9.63
CA GLU A 258 13.85 22.72 10.28
C GLU A 258 14.27 23.90 9.40
N CYS A 259 14.37 23.71 8.09
CA CYS A 259 14.99 24.65 7.16
C CYS A 259 13.97 25.38 6.26
N GLY A 260 12.75 24.88 6.13
CA GLY A 260 11.74 25.34 5.20
C GLY A 260 11.72 24.57 3.89
N GLY A 261 10.75 24.88 3.03
CA GLY A 261 10.44 24.17 1.80
C GLY A 261 9.11 23.43 1.89
N TYR A 262 8.75 22.72 0.83
CA TYR A 262 7.48 22.01 0.70
C TYR A 262 7.72 20.53 0.40
N PHE A 263 6.84 19.68 0.91
CA PHE A 263 6.80 18.26 0.60
C PHE A 263 5.36 17.86 0.29
N ILE A 264 5.07 17.54 -0.96
CA ILE A 264 3.69 17.32 -1.43
C ILE A 264 3.21 15.92 -1.05
N GLU A 265 4.00 14.91 -1.38
CA GLU A 265 3.72 13.51 -1.01
C GLU A 265 4.96 12.63 -1.16
N ALA A 266 4.96 11.47 -0.51
CA ALA A 266 5.98 10.45 -0.66
C ALA A 266 5.80 9.65 -1.97
N ASP A 267 6.76 8.81 -2.30
CA ASP A 267 6.66 7.87 -3.44
C ASP A 267 5.52 6.86 -3.23
N LEU A 268 5.49 6.23 -2.06
CA LEU A 268 4.35 5.43 -1.56
C LEU A 268 3.66 6.21 -0.43
N PRO A 269 2.64 7.01 -0.72
CA PRO A 269 2.11 7.95 0.25
C PRO A 269 1.35 7.28 1.39
N SER A 270 1.66 7.71 2.62
CA SER A 270 1.01 7.30 3.86
C SER A 270 1.31 8.32 4.94
N PRO A 271 0.40 8.60 5.89
CA PRO A 271 0.73 9.40 7.08
C PRO A 271 1.80 8.73 7.95
N LEU A 272 2.08 7.44 7.73
CA LEU A 272 3.14 6.69 8.41
C LEU A 272 4.49 6.78 7.68
N MET A 273 4.49 7.18 6.40
CA MET A 273 5.72 7.23 5.60
C MET A 273 6.63 8.39 5.99
N GLY A 274 7.60 8.11 6.85
CA GLY A 274 8.63 9.04 7.32
C GLY A 274 8.16 10.06 8.37
N TYR A 275 6.87 10.38 8.47
CA TYR A 275 6.35 11.37 9.40
C TYR A 275 6.57 11.01 10.88
N PRO A 276 6.25 9.79 11.35
CA PRO A 276 6.44 9.45 12.76
C PRO A 276 7.88 9.64 13.22
N GLY A 277 8.86 9.15 12.45
CA GLY A 277 10.28 9.29 12.74
C GLY A 277 10.75 10.75 12.71
N ALA A 278 10.36 11.51 11.68
CA ALA A 278 10.72 12.93 11.53
C ALA A 278 10.18 13.81 12.67
N LEU A 279 8.98 13.44 13.19
CA LEU A 279 8.28 14.19 14.24
C LEU A 279 8.57 13.65 15.65
N GLY A 280 9.10 12.44 15.77
CA GLY A 280 9.32 11.74 17.06
C GLY A 280 7.99 11.27 17.69
N LEU A 281 7.04 10.81 16.87
CA LEU A 281 5.72 10.35 17.31
C LEU A 281 5.72 8.83 17.56
N ASP A 282 5.06 8.42 18.64
CA ASP A 282 4.62 7.05 18.86
C ASP A 282 3.13 6.97 18.50
N LEU A 283 2.81 6.12 17.53
CA LEU A 283 1.48 5.91 16.97
C LEU A 283 0.93 4.50 17.28
N THR A 284 1.52 3.81 18.25
CA THR A 284 1.12 2.44 18.62
C THR A 284 -0.34 2.36 19.06
N GLU A 285 -0.84 3.39 19.76
CA GLU A 285 -2.24 3.44 20.22
C GLU A 285 -3.23 3.71 19.06
N GLU A 286 -2.78 4.32 17.97
CA GLU A 286 -3.58 4.65 16.79
C GLU A 286 -3.47 3.59 15.69
N ALA A 287 -2.77 2.49 15.92
CA ALA A 287 -2.50 1.48 14.89
C ALA A 287 -3.77 1.01 14.16
N GLY A 288 -3.80 1.18 12.83
CA GLY A 288 -4.94 0.86 11.97
C GLY A 288 -6.04 1.94 11.90
N ASP A 289 -5.99 2.99 12.72
CA ASP A 289 -6.93 4.12 12.69
C ASP A 289 -6.31 5.32 11.96
N PHE A 290 -6.36 5.32 10.63
CA PHE A 290 -5.71 6.33 9.81
C PHE A 290 -6.25 7.75 10.03
N GLU A 291 -7.50 7.90 10.49
CA GLU A 291 -8.03 9.23 10.81
C GLU A 291 -7.36 9.81 12.06
N LYS A 292 -7.13 8.98 13.08
CA LYS A 292 -6.40 9.42 14.27
C LYS A 292 -4.91 9.61 13.97
N ILE A 293 -4.31 8.71 13.19
CA ILE A 293 -2.92 8.81 12.73
C ILE A 293 -2.72 10.15 12.02
N LEU A 294 -3.54 10.44 10.99
CA LEU A 294 -3.45 11.68 10.23
C LEU A 294 -3.61 12.91 11.14
N THR A 295 -4.63 12.91 12.03
CA THR A 295 -4.87 14.01 12.96
C THR A 295 -3.68 14.26 13.89
N LYS A 296 -3.02 13.20 14.38
CA LYS A 296 -1.87 13.30 15.28
C LYS A 296 -0.62 13.81 14.55
N VAL A 297 -0.40 13.30 13.32
CA VAL A 297 0.68 13.76 12.44
C VAL A 297 0.48 15.22 12.04
N GLU A 298 -0.73 15.58 11.58
CA GLU A 298 -1.08 16.95 11.20
C GLU A 298 -0.88 17.94 12.36
N SER A 299 -1.38 17.60 13.55
CA SER A 299 -1.20 18.44 14.75
C SER A 299 0.28 18.69 15.04
N ALA A 300 1.13 17.68 14.92
CA ALA A 300 2.56 17.83 15.14
C ALA A 300 3.28 18.64 14.04
N ILE A 301 2.82 18.52 12.78
CA ILE A 301 3.30 19.35 11.66
C ILE A 301 2.95 20.83 11.91
N VAL A 302 1.68 21.11 12.28
CA VAL A 302 1.22 22.48 12.57
C VAL A 302 1.97 23.08 13.76
N GLU A 303 2.18 22.31 14.83
CA GLU A 303 2.95 22.75 16.01
C GLU A 303 4.38 23.13 15.66
N LYS A 304 4.98 22.43 14.70
CA LYS A 304 6.33 22.73 14.20
C LYS A 304 6.37 23.83 13.13
N GLY A 305 5.23 24.45 12.81
CA GLY A 305 5.15 25.55 11.83
C GLY A 305 5.13 25.09 10.37
N GLY A 306 4.83 23.80 10.12
CA GLY A 306 4.77 23.21 8.78
C GLY A 306 3.38 23.23 8.13
N ALA A 307 2.41 23.94 8.70
CA ALA A 307 1.07 24.08 8.13
C ALA A 307 1.13 24.52 6.66
N ASP A 308 0.34 23.88 5.79
CA ASP A 308 0.21 24.13 4.35
C ASP A 308 1.50 23.87 3.52
N HIS A 309 2.52 23.25 4.13
CA HIS A 309 3.78 22.92 3.45
C HIS A 309 4.00 21.41 3.27
N PHE A 310 3.26 20.58 4.01
CA PHE A 310 3.46 19.13 4.03
C PHE A 310 2.18 18.40 3.67
N GLY A 311 2.30 17.44 2.77
CA GLY A 311 1.17 16.65 2.30
C GLY A 311 1.47 15.15 2.31
N THR A 312 0.40 14.38 2.14
CA THR A 312 0.39 12.93 2.04
C THR A 312 -0.92 12.46 1.39
N TRP A 313 -1.10 11.16 1.20
CA TRP A 313 -2.45 10.60 1.13
C TRP A 313 -2.98 10.43 2.55
N ALA A 314 -4.29 10.66 2.73
CA ALA A 314 -4.90 10.60 4.06
C ALA A 314 -4.91 9.18 4.66
N TYR A 315 -4.87 8.16 3.78
CA TYR A 315 -4.82 6.75 4.15
C TYR A 315 -3.62 6.09 3.50
N SER A 316 -3.04 5.10 4.19
CA SER A 316 -1.91 4.35 3.65
C SER A 316 -2.28 3.64 2.35
N TYR A 317 -1.44 3.82 1.35
CA TYR A 317 -1.56 3.13 0.07
C TYR A 317 -1.49 1.61 0.26
N GLY A 318 -0.43 1.11 0.90
CA GLY A 318 -0.22 -0.32 1.08
C GLY A 318 -1.32 -1.02 1.89
N TYR A 319 -1.75 -0.42 3.00
CA TYR A 319 -2.86 -0.93 3.81
C TYR A 319 -4.16 -1.01 3.00
N THR A 320 -4.52 0.09 2.36
CA THR A 320 -5.76 0.19 1.58
C THR A 320 -5.73 -0.76 0.39
N LEU A 321 -4.57 -0.88 -0.28
CA LEU A 321 -4.42 -1.76 -1.42
C LEU A 321 -4.60 -3.23 -1.03
N SER A 322 -3.95 -3.70 0.04
CA SER A 322 -4.07 -5.09 0.50
C SER A 322 -5.50 -5.46 0.88
N ALA A 323 -6.16 -4.64 1.70
CA ALA A 323 -7.52 -4.89 2.15
C ALA A 323 -8.55 -4.67 1.03
N GLY A 324 -8.40 -3.60 0.26
CA GLY A 324 -9.33 -3.20 -0.80
C GLY A 324 -9.32 -4.15 -1.98
N LEU A 325 -8.15 -4.63 -2.45
CA LEU A 325 -8.10 -5.62 -3.53
C LEU A 325 -8.67 -6.98 -3.09
N ALA A 326 -8.47 -7.35 -1.82
CA ALA A 326 -9.10 -8.55 -1.28
C ALA A 326 -10.64 -8.41 -1.21
N LEU A 327 -11.14 -7.22 -0.83
CA LEU A 327 -12.57 -6.91 -0.87
C LEU A 327 -13.11 -6.90 -2.30
N HIS A 328 -12.38 -6.32 -3.25
CA HIS A 328 -12.76 -6.33 -4.65
C HIS A 328 -12.87 -7.76 -5.18
N ALA A 329 -11.86 -8.60 -4.94
CA ALA A 329 -11.91 -10.02 -5.30
C ALA A 329 -13.12 -10.74 -4.68
N LYS A 330 -13.41 -10.45 -3.39
CA LYS A 330 -14.59 -11.00 -2.72
C LYS A 330 -15.89 -10.54 -3.38
N ASN A 331 -16.01 -9.27 -3.72
CA ASN A 331 -17.20 -8.72 -4.38
C ASN A 331 -17.40 -9.34 -5.77
N VAL A 332 -16.34 -9.57 -6.53
CA VAL A 332 -16.39 -10.29 -7.81
C VAL A 332 -16.86 -11.73 -7.62
N LEU A 333 -16.30 -12.45 -6.64
CA LEU A 333 -16.72 -13.83 -6.33
C LEU A 333 -18.17 -13.93 -5.85
N ASP A 334 -18.66 -12.89 -5.18
CA ASP A 334 -20.05 -12.75 -4.73
C ASP A 334 -21.01 -12.29 -5.87
N GLY A 335 -20.50 -11.96 -7.05
CA GLY A 335 -21.26 -11.42 -8.17
C GLY A 335 -21.80 -10.00 -7.96
N LYS A 336 -21.10 -9.19 -7.17
CA LYS A 336 -21.46 -7.80 -6.84
C LYS A 336 -20.66 -6.76 -7.62
N SER A 337 -19.55 -7.16 -8.22
CA SER A 337 -18.60 -6.30 -8.92
C SER A 337 -18.06 -6.99 -10.16
N GLU A 338 -17.67 -6.21 -11.15
CA GLU A 338 -16.94 -6.66 -12.32
C GLU A 338 -15.42 -6.51 -12.08
N LEU A 339 -14.64 -7.55 -12.41
CA LEU A 339 -13.21 -7.59 -12.09
C LEU A 339 -12.41 -6.44 -12.71
N LEU A 340 -12.73 -6.07 -13.95
CA LEU A 340 -12.00 -5.04 -14.73
C LEU A 340 -12.80 -3.74 -14.84
N ASP A 341 -13.59 -3.42 -13.84
CA ASP A 341 -14.26 -2.13 -13.70
C ASP A 341 -13.50 -1.24 -12.69
N MET A 342 -13.05 -0.07 -13.14
CA MET A 342 -12.27 0.86 -12.31
C MET A 342 -13.10 1.43 -11.16
N ASP A 343 -14.38 1.70 -11.39
CA ASP A 343 -15.27 2.25 -10.36
C ASP A 343 -15.51 1.21 -9.26
N ASP A 344 -15.62 -0.06 -9.62
CA ASP A 344 -15.73 -1.18 -8.66
C ASP A 344 -14.45 -1.37 -7.84
N VAL A 345 -13.27 -1.25 -8.48
CA VAL A 345 -11.97 -1.26 -7.77
C VAL A 345 -11.90 -0.09 -6.80
N ALA A 346 -12.17 1.14 -7.27
CA ALA A 346 -12.15 2.34 -6.45
C ALA A 346 -13.14 2.25 -5.27
N ALA A 347 -14.35 1.73 -5.50
CA ALA A 347 -15.34 1.52 -4.45
C ALA A 347 -14.85 0.55 -3.36
N ALA A 348 -14.14 -0.51 -3.73
CA ALA A 348 -13.57 -1.44 -2.76
C ALA A 348 -12.43 -0.81 -1.95
N LEU A 349 -11.54 -0.01 -2.59
CA LEU A 349 -10.50 0.75 -1.91
C LEU A 349 -11.10 1.80 -0.95
N GLN A 350 -12.18 2.46 -1.37
CA GLN A 350 -12.90 3.47 -0.59
C GLN A 350 -13.41 2.95 0.76
N VAL A 351 -13.71 1.66 0.89
CA VAL A 351 -14.15 1.05 2.17
C VAL A 351 -13.07 1.20 3.25
N TYR A 352 -11.81 1.08 2.87
CA TYR A 352 -10.65 1.18 3.78
C TYR A 352 -10.02 2.59 3.79
N SER A 353 -10.61 3.52 3.05
CA SER A 353 -10.18 4.92 2.97
C SER A 353 -11.38 5.88 2.83
N PRO A 354 -12.32 5.89 3.80
CA PRO A 354 -13.69 6.41 3.60
C PRO A 354 -13.78 7.90 3.28
N LYS A 355 -12.76 8.70 3.59
CA LYS A 355 -12.74 10.14 3.32
C LYS A 355 -11.90 10.55 2.12
N ALA A 356 -11.13 9.62 1.55
CA ALA A 356 -10.29 9.91 0.40
C ALA A 356 -11.00 9.54 -0.91
N ALA A 357 -10.90 10.39 -1.91
CA ALA A 357 -11.35 10.06 -3.25
C ALA A 357 -10.23 9.30 -4.00
N TRP A 358 -10.63 8.30 -4.79
CA TRP A 358 -9.76 7.56 -5.69
C TRP A 358 -10.08 7.86 -7.13
N ASN A 359 -9.05 7.86 -7.97
CA ASN A 359 -9.19 7.90 -9.42
C ASN A 359 -8.07 7.06 -10.05
N GLY A 360 -8.13 6.85 -11.36
CA GLY A 360 -7.13 6.09 -12.07
C GLY A 360 -7.40 6.02 -13.56
N ALA A 361 -6.48 5.36 -14.26
CA ALA A 361 -6.56 5.15 -15.70
C ALA A 361 -5.99 3.79 -16.08
N GLY A 362 -6.39 3.27 -17.25
CA GLY A 362 -5.75 2.09 -17.83
C GLY A 362 -4.31 2.40 -18.25
N TYR A 363 -3.39 1.47 -17.99
CA TYR A 363 -1.99 1.60 -18.40
C TYR A 363 -1.85 1.52 -19.91
N THR A 364 -1.09 2.46 -20.47
CA THR A 364 -0.64 2.44 -21.87
C THR A 364 0.88 2.49 -21.90
N ASN A 365 1.51 1.49 -22.52
CA ASN A 365 2.96 1.48 -22.72
C ASN A 365 3.36 2.62 -23.64
N ALA A 366 4.15 3.57 -23.15
CA ALA A 366 4.51 4.79 -23.89
C ALA A 366 5.36 4.53 -25.13
N THR A 367 6.16 3.44 -25.14
CA THR A 367 7.03 3.07 -26.25
C THR A 367 6.26 2.42 -27.39
N THR A 368 5.32 1.52 -27.05
CA THR A 368 4.58 0.74 -28.07
C THR A 368 3.19 1.29 -28.37
N GLY A 369 2.63 2.16 -27.52
CA GLY A 369 1.25 2.64 -27.58
C GLY A 369 0.19 1.58 -27.28
N VAL A 370 0.60 0.39 -26.79
CA VAL A 370 -0.32 -0.70 -26.47
C VAL A 370 -0.97 -0.43 -25.10
N LYS A 371 -2.29 -0.42 -25.08
CA LYS A 371 -3.09 -0.34 -23.86
C LYS A 371 -3.28 -1.74 -23.28
N SER A 372 -3.06 -1.89 -21.98
CA SER A 372 -3.36 -3.11 -21.23
C SER A 372 -4.78 -3.00 -20.65
N GLU A 373 -5.63 -3.97 -20.95
CA GLU A 373 -7.04 -3.94 -20.53
C GLU A 373 -7.23 -4.25 -19.03
N ASN A 374 -6.26 -4.93 -18.43
CA ASN A 374 -6.29 -5.41 -17.04
C ASN A 374 -5.22 -4.80 -16.14
N VAL A 375 -4.60 -3.71 -16.57
CA VAL A 375 -3.60 -2.98 -15.76
C VAL A 375 -4.12 -1.57 -15.49
N PHE A 376 -4.41 -1.29 -14.23
CA PHE A 376 -4.92 -0.02 -13.77
C PHE A 376 -3.88 0.75 -12.98
N LEU A 377 -3.69 2.01 -13.36
CA LEU A 377 -2.93 2.96 -12.58
C LEU A 377 -3.90 3.74 -11.70
N ILE A 378 -3.70 3.72 -10.39
CA ILE A 378 -4.62 4.28 -9.41
C ILE A 378 -3.92 5.30 -8.49
N TYR A 379 -4.66 6.27 -8.02
CA TYR A 379 -4.17 7.25 -7.05
C TYR A 379 -5.28 7.76 -6.13
N GLN A 380 -4.89 8.20 -4.96
CA GLN A 380 -5.75 8.85 -3.97
C GLN A 380 -5.55 10.37 -4.05
N ASP A 381 -6.57 11.14 -3.67
CA ASP A 381 -6.44 12.59 -3.57
C ASP A 381 -5.39 12.98 -2.52
N THR A 382 -4.55 13.94 -2.87
CA THR A 382 -3.51 14.49 -1.98
C THR A 382 -4.16 15.32 -0.86
N TYR A 383 -3.75 15.06 0.38
CA TYR A 383 -4.13 15.84 1.55
C TYR A 383 -2.98 16.71 2.01
N ILE A 384 -3.21 18.02 2.13
CA ILE A 384 -2.25 18.97 2.67
C ILE A 384 -2.60 19.24 4.14
N MET A 385 -1.63 19.00 5.02
CA MET A 385 -1.76 19.19 6.46
C MET A 385 -1.73 20.67 6.81
N GLY A 386 -2.72 21.13 7.59
CA GLY A 386 -2.89 22.54 7.93
C GLY A 386 -3.76 22.75 9.19
N ASP A 387 -4.29 23.94 9.40
CA ASP A 387 -5.18 24.26 10.51
C ASP A 387 -6.42 25.03 9.98
N PRO A 388 -7.42 24.29 9.46
CA PRO A 388 -7.47 22.84 9.20
C PRO A 388 -6.77 22.43 7.92
N GLY A 389 -6.33 21.15 7.84
CA GLY A 389 -5.86 20.56 6.59
C GLY A 389 -6.99 20.28 5.59
N HIS A 390 -6.64 20.02 4.35
CA HIS A 390 -7.61 19.87 3.27
C HIS A 390 -7.12 18.98 2.12
N PHE A 391 -8.07 18.38 1.41
CA PHE A 391 -7.82 17.68 0.15
C PHE A 391 -7.66 18.68 -1.01
N MET A 392 -6.78 18.35 -1.95
CA MET A 392 -6.47 19.19 -3.12
C MET A 392 -7.47 19.04 -4.28
N GLY A 393 -8.41 18.09 -4.20
CA GLY A 393 -9.34 17.77 -5.27
C GLY A 393 -8.65 17.14 -6.49
N ASN A 394 -7.47 16.55 -6.30
CA ASN A 394 -6.68 15.95 -7.38
C ASN A 394 -7.43 14.77 -8.06
N ALA A 395 -8.29 14.06 -7.32
CA ALA A 395 -9.08 12.97 -7.88
C ALA A 395 -10.11 13.42 -8.94
N ASP A 396 -10.50 14.69 -8.94
CA ASP A 396 -11.45 15.28 -9.89
C ASP A 396 -10.76 16.01 -11.04
N VAL A 397 -9.42 16.01 -11.09
CA VAL A 397 -8.66 16.74 -12.11
C VAL A 397 -8.53 15.91 -13.38
N GLU A 398 -8.96 16.46 -14.52
CA GLU A 398 -8.70 15.89 -15.83
C GLU A 398 -7.23 16.12 -16.22
N ILE A 399 -6.49 15.02 -16.39
CA ILE A 399 -5.08 15.07 -16.80
C ILE A 399 -5.01 15.33 -18.31
N PRO A 400 -4.27 16.36 -18.77
CA PRO A 400 -4.16 16.63 -20.20
C PRO A 400 -3.58 15.45 -20.97
N GLU A 401 -4.22 15.06 -22.09
CA GLU A 401 -3.86 13.88 -22.89
C GLU A 401 -2.37 13.80 -23.26
N LYS A 402 -1.72 14.94 -23.46
CA LYS A 402 -0.30 15.00 -23.82
C LYS A 402 0.62 14.29 -22.81
N TYR A 403 0.23 14.23 -21.53
CA TYR A 403 1.04 13.58 -20.48
C TYR A 403 1.03 12.05 -20.59
N PHE A 404 -0.03 11.47 -21.14
CA PHE A 404 -0.12 10.01 -21.37
C PHE A 404 0.76 9.54 -22.54
N THR A 405 1.31 10.46 -23.34
CA THR A 405 2.19 10.15 -24.48
C THR A 405 3.67 10.42 -24.20
N ILE A 406 4.00 10.96 -23.03
CA ILE A 406 5.38 11.16 -22.58
C ILE A 406 6.00 9.81 -22.21
N SER A 407 7.21 9.55 -22.72
CA SER A 407 7.98 8.33 -22.48
C SER A 407 9.34 8.65 -21.83
#